data_fb65d5f0fad37f46fb309aaa1cf85244
#
_entry.id   fb65d5f0fad37f46fb309aaa1cf85244
#
_cell.length_a   1.000
_cell.length_b   1.000
_cell.length_c   1.000
_cell.angle_alpha   90.00
_cell.angle_beta   90.00
_cell.angle_gamma   90.00
#
_symmetry.space_group_name_H-M   'P 1'
#
loop_
_entity.id
_entity.type
_entity.pdbx_description
1 polymer ?
#
loop_
_entity_poly.entity_id
_entity_poly.type
_entity_poly.pdbx_seq_one_letter_code
_entity_poly.pdbx_strand_id
1 'polypeptide(L)'
;MSTQRNQVLSVKEARNFLINYQGLNTACRYTQEKGVISYFEKVGCIQYDPLNVVGRNADLTLQSRVKGYHADMLYKLLYQKRTVIDAWDKMMALYLQKDWPYFKRLRASKGKEIEAVLARRNSLQALEHLDEVREHIKKHGPSQSSSIDIGVCNPGKWGSKKLASAAMDYLFNIGELGIYSKNNVQRTYEFTEKLLKKEILEESDPFQSDDEFYEWYVKRRIGSVGMLWACNGGGWLGHFISDSDI
;
A
#
# COMPACT_ATOMS: atom_id res chain seq x y z
N MET A 1 35.83 9.47 12.17
CA MET A 1 35.27 9.87 10.88
C MET A 1 35.65 8.81 9.85
N SER A 2 34.75 7.91 9.50
CA SER A 2 35.00 6.89 8.46
C SER A 2 34.86 7.61 7.12
N THR A 3 35.95 7.68 6.36
CA THR A 3 35.96 8.15 4.97
C THR A 3 35.06 7.22 4.15
N GLN A 4 33.83 7.64 3.90
CA GLN A 4 32.98 6.98 2.89
C GLN A 4 33.72 7.10 1.54
N ARG A 5 34.29 5.99 1.09
CA ARG A 5 34.80 5.91 -0.27
C ARG A 5 33.61 5.92 -1.22
N ASN A 6 33.42 7.00 -1.96
CA ASN A 6 32.49 7.04 -3.07
C ASN A 6 32.84 5.93 -4.05
N GLN A 7 32.03 4.91 -4.11
CA GLN A 7 32.21 3.81 -5.05
C GLN A 7 31.63 4.23 -6.41
N VAL A 8 32.48 4.38 -7.39
CA VAL A 8 32.08 4.69 -8.77
C VAL A 8 31.83 3.38 -9.51
N LEU A 9 30.65 3.25 -10.07
CA LEU A 9 30.24 2.11 -10.89
C LEU A 9 30.13 2.53 -12.36
N SER A 10 30.63 1.69 -13.25
CA SER A 10 30.30 1.81 -14.67
C SER A 10 28.82 1.44 -14.90
N VAL A 11 28.26 1.91 -16.03
CA VAL A 11 26.88 1.55 -16.43
C VAL A 11 26.69 0.04 -16.52
N LYS A 12 27.70 -0.71 -16.96
CA LYS A 12 27.68 -2.18 -17.06
C LYS A 12 27.61 -2.81 -15.68
N GLU A 13 28.41 -2.34 -14.73
CA GLU A 13 28.40 -2.85 -13.34
C GLU A 13 27.07 -2.56 -12.66
N ALA A 14 26.53 -1.33 -12.81
CA ALA A 14 25.23 -0.96 -12.28
C ALA A 14 24.09 -1.84 -12.84
N ARG A 15 24.09 -2.10 -14.15
CA ARG A 15 23.11 -3.02 -14.78
C ARG A 15 23.26 -4.44 -14.25
N ASN A 16 24.46 -4.96 -14.18
CA ASN A 16 24.72 -6.30 -13.64
C ASN A 16 24.29 -6.41 -12.19
N PHE A 17 24.57 -5.39 -11.38
CA PHE A 17 24.11 -5.34 -10.00
C PHE A 17 22.57 -5.42 -9.92
N LEU A 18 21.85 -4.58 -10.66
CA LEU A 18 20.39 -4.56 -10.64
C LEU A 18 19.77 -5.86 -11.14
N ILE A 19 20.32 -6.47 -12.20
CA ILE A 19 19.86 -7.76 -12.71
C ILE A 19 20.02 -8.85 -11.63
N ASN A 20 21.17 -8.90 -10.98
CA ASN A 20 21.46 -9.86 -9.90
C ASN A 20 20.59 -9.57 -8.65
N TYR A 21 20.49 -8.31 -8.26
CA TYR A 21 19.72 -7.88 -7.11
C TYR A 21 18.23 -8.24 -7.25
N GLN A 22 17.68 -8.01 -8.43
CA GLN A 22 16.30 -8.35 -8.76
C GLN A 22 16.09 -9.85 -9.06
N GLY A 23 17.15 -10.66 -9.10
CA GLY A 23 17.09 -12.10 -9.36
C GLY A 23 16.60 -12.44 -10.76
N LEU A 24 16.96 -11.62 -11.77
CA LEU A 24 16.52 -11.80 -13.16
C LEU A 24 17.37 -12.78 -13.95
N ASN A 25 18.57 -13.11 -13.45
CA ASN A 25 19.55 -13.98 -14.11
C ASN A 25 19.71 -15.34 -13.44
N THR A 26 18.91 -15.64 -12.43
CA THR A 26 19.00 -16.88 -11.66
C THR A 26 17.65 -17.58 -11.60
N ALA A 27 17.66 -18.89 -11.30
CA ALA A 27 16.42 -19.59 -10.94
C ALA A 27 15.70 -18.90 -9.78
N CYS A 28 14.38 -18.99 -9.76
CA CYS A 28 13.57 -18.39 -8.70
C CYS A 28 14.08 -18.79 -7.31
N ARG A 29 14.48 -17.80 -6.52
CA ARG A 29 14.97 -17.99 -5.14
C ARG A 29 13.85 -18.28 -4.15
N TYR A 30 12.63 -17.92 -4.51
CA TYR A 30 11.45 -18.03 -3.68
C TYR A 30 10.58 -19.19 -4.16
N THR A 31 9.98 -19.92 -3.23
CA THR A 31 9.13 -21.06 -3.55
C THR A 31 7.85 -21.04 -2.72
N GLN A 32 6.72 -21.30 -3.38
CA GLN A 32 5.40 -21.43 -2.76
C GLN A 32 5.04 -20.25 -1.83
N GLU A 33 4.14 -20.46 -0.87
CA GLU A 33 3.62 -19.41 0.03
C GLU A 33 4.70 -18.74 0.88
N LYS A 34 5.65 -19.51 1.42
CA LYS A 34 6.77 -18.95 2.17
C LYS A 34 7.63 -18.02 1.29
N GLY A 35 7.80 -18.39 0.03
CA GLY A 35 8.49 -17.56 -0.95
C GLY A 35 7.76 -16.25 -1.26
N VAL A 36 6.43 -16.25 -1.26
CA VAL A 36 5.63 -15.01 -1.40
C VAL A 36 5.94 -14.07 -0.23
N ILE A 37 5.90 -14.57 1.01
CA ILE A 37 6.18 -13.76 2.20
C ILE A 37 7.61 -13.19 2.15
N SER A 38 8.60 -14.04 1.86
CA SER A 38 10.00 -13.62 1.77
C SER A 38 10.25 -12.61 0.64
N TYR A 39 9.48 -12.70 -0.45
CA TYR A 39 9.55 -11.69 -1.50
C TYR A 39 8.99 -10.34 -1.02
N PHE A 40 7.87 -10.33 -0.30
CA PHE A 40 7.36 -9.11 0.32
C PHE A 40 8.35 -8.51 1.33
N GLU A 41 9.02 -9.33 2.12
CA GLU A 41 10.08 -8.87 3.05
C GLU A 41 11.21 -8.16 2.32
N LYS A 42 11.59 -8.66 1.14
CA LYS A 42 12.63 -8.04 0.32
C LYS A 42 12.19 -6.72 -0.31
N VAL A 43 11.00 -6.70 -0.95
CA VAL A 43 10.57 -5.54 -1.73
C VAL A 43 9.78 -4.52 -0.92
N GLY A 44 9.36 -4.89 0.28
CA GLY A 44 8.54 -4.08 1.17
C GLY A 44 7.08 -3.97 0.75
N CYS A 45 6.80 -3.68 -0.51
CA CYS A 45 5.44 -3.65 -1.03
C CYS A 45 5.38 -4.06 -2.51
N ILE A 46 4.19 -4.45 -2.95
CA ILE A 46 3.84 -4.59 -4.37
C ILE A 46 2.68 -3.64 -4.65
N GLN A 47 2.84 -2.76 -5.65
CA GLN A 47 1.77 -1.86 -6.05
C GLN A 47 0.54 -2.67 -6.47
N TYR A 48 -0.62 -2.28 -5.97
CA TYR A 48 -1.88 -2.86 -6.40
C TYR A 48 -2.46 -2.06 -7.57
N ASP A 49 -2.61 -2.72 -8.71
CA ASP A 49 -3.36 -2.22 -9.86
C ASP A 49 -4.62 -3.08 -10.03
N PRO A 50 -5.83 -2.49 -10.06
CA PRO A 50 -7.07 -3.23 -10.23
C PRO A 50 -7.27 -3.77 -11.64
N LEU A 51 -6.51 -3.30 -12.63
CA LEU A 51 -6.61 -3.76 -14.02
C LEU A 51 -6.18 -5.22 -14.11
N ASN A 52 -6.97 -6.01 -14.83
CA ASN A 52 -6.76 -7.45 -15.01
C ASN A 52 -6.97 -7.84 -16.47
N VAL A 53 -6.19 -7.22 -17.38
CA VAL A 53 -6.29 -7.51 -18.83
C VAL A 53 -5.59 -8.81 -19.17
N VAL A 54 -4.35 -8.98 -18.67
CA VAL A 54 -3.51 -10.19 -18.87
C VAL A 54 -3.16 -10.87 -17.56
N GLY A 55 -3.59 -10.31 -16.45
CA GLY A 55 -3.28 -10.71 -15.08
C GLY A 55 -3.19 -9.49 -14.18
N ARG A 56 -3.45 -9.66 -12.87
CA ARG A 56 -3.27 -8.57 -11.91
C ARG A 56 -1.78 -8.30 -11.72
N ASN A 57 -1.40 -7.05 -11.61
CA ASN A 57 0.00 -6.65 -11.42
C ASN A 57 0.72 -7.43 -10.29
N ALA A 58 0.06 -7.59 -9.15
CA ALA A 58 0.63 -8.34 -8.03
C ALA A 58 0.83 -9.83 -8.35
N ASP A 59 -0.14 -10.47 -9.03
CA ASP A 59 -0.03 -11.87 -9.43
C ASP A 59 1.09 -12.08 -10.45
N LEU A 60 1.19 -11.21 -11.46
CA LEU A 60 2.25 -11.25 -12.47
C LEU A 60 3.63 -11.05 -11.83
N THR A 61 3.74 -10.13 -10.88
CA THR A 61 4.97 -9.90 -10.14
C THR A 61 5.40 -11.16 -9.37
N LEU A 62 4.48 -11.76 -8.62
CA LEU A 62 4.77 -12.96 -7.82
C LEU A 62 5.03 -14.18 -8.69
N GLN A 63 4.26 -14.36 -9.77
CA GLN A 63 4.47 -15.45 -10.73
C GLN A 63 5.88 -15.42 -11.34
N SER A 64 6.41 -14.22 -11.60
CA SER A 64 7.76 -14.06 -12.17
C SER A 64 8.90 -14.25 -11.15
N ARG A 65 8.61 -14.37 -9.87
CA ARG A 65 9.60 -14.40 -8.77
C ARG A 65 9.49 -15.64 -7.89
N VAL A 66 8.32 -16.26 -7.81
CA VAL A 66 8.04 -17.35 -6.87
C VAL A 66 7.70 -18.61 -7.63
N LYS A 67 8.55 -19.64 -7.53
CA LYS A 67 8.32 -20.94 -8.13
C LYS A 67 7.09 -21.60 -7.50
N GLY A 68 6.18 -22.09 -8.35
CA GLY A 68 4.94 -22.73 -7.90
C GLY A 68 3.92 -21.74 -7.35
N TYR A 69 4.00 -20.47 -7.73
CA TYR A 69 3.00 -19.46 -7.38
C TYR A 69 1.66 -19.74 -8.09
N HIS A 70 0.58 -19.56 -7.34
CA HIS A 70 -0.80 -19.53 -7.82
C HIS A 70 -1.53 -18.35 -7.19
N ALA A 71 -2.44 -17.71 -7.93
CA ALA A 71 -3.19 -16.54 -7.46
C ALA A 71 -3.93 -16.76 -6.14
N ASP A 72 -4.40 -18.00 -5.91
CA ASP A 72 -5.03 -18.39 -4.65
C ASP A 72 -4.12 -18.24 -3.43
N MET A 73 -2.79 -18.32 -3.61
CA MET A 73 -1.84 -18.12 -2.49
C MET A 73 -1.93 -16.67 -2.01
N LEU A 74 -1.88 -15.70 -2.93
CA LEU A 74 -2.01 -14.30 -2.59
C LEU A 74 -3.40 -13.99 -2.00
N TYR A 75 -4.46 -14.55 -2.58
CA TYR A 75 -5.82 -14.42 -2.05
C TYR A 75 -5.93 -14.91 -0.61
N LYS A 76 -5.37 -16.09 -0.30
CA LYS A 76 -5.35 -16.65 1.06
C LYS A 76 -4.56 -15.75 2.02
N LEU A 77 -3.39 -15.28 1.61
CA LEU A 77 -2.55 -14.37 2.43
C LEU A 77 -3.25 -13.04 2.71
N LEU A 78 -4.00 -12.51 1.74
CA LEU A 78 -4.74 -11.25 1.87
C LEU A 78 -6.01 -11.39 2.72
N TYR A 79 -6.87 -12.37 2.40
CA TYR A 79 -8.26 -12.35 2.88
C TYR A 79 -8.61 -13.47 3.86
N GLN A 80 -7.75 -14.47 4.02
CA GLN A 80 -7.94 -15.54 5.01
C GLN A 80 -6.94 -15.45 6.14
N LYS A 81 -5.63 -15.44 5.82
CA LYS A 81 -4.54 -15.40 6.81
C LYS A 81 -4.20 -14.01 7.29
N ARG A 82 -4.56 -12.98 6.52
CA ARG A 82 -4.24 -11.57 6.80
C ARG A 82 -2.76 -11.28 7.00
N THR A 83 -1.87 -12.13 6.48
CA THR A 83 -0.42 -11.92 6.54
C THR A 83 0.02 -10.77 5.64
N VAL A 84 -0.67 -10.61 4.51
CA VAL A 84 -0.53 -9.48 3.58
C VAL A 84 -1.81 -8.67 3.67
N ILE A 85 -1.72 -7.36 3.56
CA ILE A 85 -2.86 -6.44 3.59
C ILE A 85 -2.84 -5.48 2.41
N ASP A 86 -4.03 -5.02 2.05
CA ASP A 86 -4.23 -3.88 1.16
C ASP A 86 -4.13 -2.60 1.98
N ALA A 87 -3.20 -1.73 1.64
CA ALA A 87 -3.09 -0.44 2.32
C ALA A 87 -2.35 0.59 1.44
N TRP A 88 -2.05 1.74 2.01
CA TRP A 88 -1.34 2.79 1.32
C TRP A 88 0.15 2.77 1.68
N ASP A 89 0.97 2.78 0.63
CA ASP A 89 2.36 3.20 0.65
C ASP A 89 2.43 4.52 -0.16
N LYS A 90 3.08 4.59 -1.28
CA LYS A 90 2.96 5.72 -2.23
C LYS A 90 1.58 5.77 -2.87
N MET A 91 1.15 4.61 -3.30
CA MET A 91 -0.13 4.35 -3.93
C MET A 91 -0.79 3.20 -3.19
N MET A 92 -1.97 2.79 -3.63
CA MET A 92 -2.54 1.56 -3.14
C MET A 92 -1.56 0.40 -3.40
N ALA A 93 -1.21 -0.30 -2.35
CA ALA A 93 -0.20 -1.35 -2.35
C ALA A 93 -0.61 -2.53 -1.49
N LEU A 94 0.09 -3.63 -1.69
CA LEU A 94 0.06 -4.79 -0.81
C LEU A 94 1.36 -4.80 -0.02
N TYR A 95 1.28 -5.00 1.29
CA TYR A 95 2.45 -5.19 2.14
C TYR A 95 2.15 -6.11 3.34
N LEU A 96 3.17 -6.53 4.05
CA LEU A 96 2.99 -7.44 5.19
C LEU A 96 2.30 -6.73 6.35
N GLN A 97 1.35 -7.40 7.00
CA GLN A 97 0.62 -6.86 8.15
C GLN A 97 1.54 -6.34 9.26
N LYS A 98 2.69 -7.00 9.48
CA LYS A 98 3.70 -6.59 10.46
C LYS A 98 4.29 -5.19 10.22
N ASP A 99 4.17 -4.67 8.98
CA ASP A 99 4.67 -3.34 8.63
C ASP A 99 3.64 -2.24 8.96
N TRP A 100 2.42 -2.59 9.39
CA TRP A 100 1.36 -1.63 9.69
C TRP A 100 1.75 -0.51 10.67
N PRO A 101 2.45 -0.76 11.77
CA PRO A 101 2.85 0.29 12.71
C PRO A 101 3.77 1.34 12.08
N TYR A 102 4.65 0.92 11.18
CA TYR A 102 5.62 1.78 10.49
C TYR A 102 4.97 2.84 9.60
N PHE A 103 3.72 2.62 9.17
CA PHE A 103 2.96 3.57 8.33
C PHE A 103 2.02 4.48 9.14
N LYS A 104 2.16 4.54 10.46
CA LYS A 104 1.28 5.34 11.33
C LYS A 104 1.30 6.82 10.95
N ARG A 105 2.49 7.39 10.72
CA ARG A 105 2.68 8.80 10.31
C ARG A 105 2.09 9.07 8.94
N LEU A 106 2.27 8.13 7.99
CA LEU A 106 1.68 8.24 6.66
C LEU A 106 0.15 8.25 6.72
N ARG A 107 -0.46 7.36 7.51
CA ARG A 107 -1.91 7.34 7.68
C ARG A 107 -2.43 8.62 8.34
N ALA A 108 -1.71 9.17 9.31
CA ALA A 108 -2.08 10.44 9.95
C ALA A 108 -2.09 11.62 8.97
N SER A 109 -1.14 11.66 8.02
CA SER A 109 -1.11 12.72 6.99
C SER A 109 -2.17 12.54 5.91
N LYS A 110 -2.60 11.29 5.64
CA LYS A 110 -3.55 10.95 4.56
C LYS A 110 -4.91 11.60 4.73
N GLY A 111 -5.39 11.82 5.94
CA GLY A 111 -6.66 12.50 6.19
C GLY A 111 -6.74 13.83 5.44
N LYS A 112 -5.78 14.72 5.67
CA LYS A 112 -5.71 16.05 5.02
C LYS A 112 -5.55 15.95 3.48
N GLU A 113 -4.73 15.01 3.01
CA GLU A 113 -4.56 14.81 1.57
C GLU A 113 -5.88 14.39 0.89
N ILE A 114 -6.62 13.47 1.50
CA ILE A 114 -7.90 13.00 0.96
C ILE A 114 -8.97 14.07 1.05
N GLU A 115 -9.03 14.85 2.12
CA GLU A 115 -9.93 16.01 2.21
C GLU A 115 -9.71 16.96 1.03
N ALA A 116 -8.45 17.29 0.72
CA ALA A 116 -8.12 18.12 -0.44
C ALA A 116 -8.52 17.47 -1.78
N VAL A 117 -8.44 16.14 -1.89
CA VAL A 117 -8.91 15.38 -3.06
C VAL A 117 -10.43 15.42 -3.15
N LEU A 118 -11.15 15.23 -2.03
CA LEU A 118 -12.61 15.30 -1.98
C LEU A 118 -13.12 16.69 -2.34
N ALA A 119 -12.45 17.75 -1.85
CA ALA A 119 -12.79 19.13 -2.20
C ALA A 119 -12.67 19.36 -3.72
N ARG A 120 -11.55 18.96 -4.33
CA ARG A 120 -11.34 19.07 -5.79
C ARG A 120 -12.35 18.27 -6.62
N ARG A 121 -12.88 17.19 -6.05
CA ARG A 121 -13.88 16.32 -6.69
C ARG A 121 -15.31 16.69 -6.36
N ASN A 122 -15.52 17.80 -5.66
CA ASN A 122 -16.84 18.24 -5.19
C ASN A 122 -17.60 17.17 -4.38
N SER A 123 -16.86 16.48 -3.49
CA SER A 123 -17.34 15.34 -2.71
C SER A 123 -17.09 15.51 -1.22
N LEU A 124 -16.77 16.73 -0.75
CA LEU A 124 -16.40 16.99 0.64
C LEU A 124 -17.54 16.66 1.61
N GLN A 125 -18.79 16.82 1.17
CA GLN A 125 -19.99 16.45 1.92
C GLN A 125 -20.01 14.98 2.37
N ALA A 126 -19.22 14.09 1.75
CA ALA A 126 -19.09 12.72 2.21
C ALA A 126 -18.58 12.61 3.66
N LEU A 127 -17.85 13.62 4.14
CA LEU A 127 -17.33 13.63 5.51
C LEU A 127 -18.41 13.85 6.57
N GLU A 128 -19.57 14.43 6.19
CA GLU A 128 -20.72 14.61 7.06
C GLU A 128 -21.44 13.28 7.35
N HIS A 129 -21.20 12.26 6.53
CA HIS A 129 -21.84 10.93 6.59
C HIS A 129 -20.94 9.82 7.15
N LEU A 130 -19.79 10.15 7.74
CA LEU A 130 -18.87 9.13 8.23
C LEU A 130 -19.50 8.26 9.33
N ASP A 131 -20.28 8.86 10.21
CA ASP A 131 -20.92 8.13 11.31
C ASP A 131 -22.02 7.18 10.79
N GLU A 132 -22.77 7.58 9.77
CA GLU A 132 -23.75 6.71 9.12
C GLU A 132 -23.07 5.47 8.49
N VAL A 133 -21.90 5.67 7.87
CA VAL A 133 -21.10 4.57 7.30
C VAL A 133 -20.60 3.65 8.42
N ARG A 134 -20.09 4.22 9.53
CA ARG A 134 -19.61 3.46 10.69
C ARG A 134 -20.72 2.60 11.29
N GLU A 135 -21.88 3.21 11.55
CA GLU A 135 -23.03 2.49 12.12
C GLU A 135 -23.57 1.40 11.18
N HIS A 136 -23.56 1.66 9.86
CA HIS A 136 -23.93 0.62 8.89
C HIS A 136 -23.00 -0.59 8.98
N ILE A 137 -21.67 -0.37 8.94
CA ILE A 137 -20.68 -1.46 9.00
C ILE A 137 -20.74 -2.17 10.36
N LYS A 138 -20.93 -1.42 11.44
CA LYS A 138 -21.08 -1.99 12.79
C LYS A 138 -22.29 -2.92 12.89
N LYS A 139 -23.41 -2.53 12.29
CA LYS A 139 -24.67 -3.28 12.31
C LYS A 139 -24.69 -4.47 11.36
N HIS A 140 -24.13 -4.32 10.17
CA HIS A 140 -24.26 -5.31 9.08
C HIS A 140 -22.98 -6.10 8.80
N GLY A 141 -21.85 -5.74 9.42
CA GLY A 141 -20.54 -6.32 9.17
C GLY A 141 -19.91 -5.83 7.85
N PRO A 142 -19.05 -6.64 7.23
CA PRO A 142 -18.33 -6.24 6.03
C PRO A 142 -19.26 -5.76 4.93
N SER A 143 -19.04 -4.55 4.43
CA SER A 143 -19.98 -3.84 3.54
C SER A 143 -19.29 -3.25 2.31
N GLN A 144 -20.04 -3.14 1.23
CA GLN A 144 -19.66 -2.42 0.02
C GLN A 144 -20.32 -1.05 -0.01
N SER A 145 -19.72 -0.09 -0.70
CA SER A 145 -20.33 1.23 -0.85
C SER A 145 -21.68 1.21 -1.58
N SER A 146 -21.97 0.15 -2.32
CA SER A 146 -23.28 -0.04 -2.98
C SER A 146 -24.41 -0.42 -2.03
N SER A 147 -24.10 -0.93 -0.84
CA SER A 147 -25.09 -1.31 0.18
C SER A 147 -25.47 -0.16 1.11
N ILE A 148 -24.82 1.00 0.97
CA ILE A 148 -25.06 2.18 1.80
C ILE A 148 -25.65 3.27 0.92
N ASP A 149 -26.88 3.67 1.20
CA ASP A 149 -27.57 4.73 0.45
C ASP A 149 -27.65 6.02 1.29
N ILE A 150 -26.64 6.86 1.11
CA ILE A 150 -26.52 8.20 1.69
C ILE A 150 -26.45 9.28 0.61
N GLY A 151 -26.86 8.95 -0.61
CA GLY A 151 -26.92 9.88 -1.74
C GLY A 151 -25.68 9.85 -2.63
N VAL A 152 -25.65 10.83 -3.53
CA VAL A 152 -24.60 10.99 -4.54
C VAL A 152 -23.97 12.36 -4.44
N CYS A 153 -22.69 12.45 -4.73
CA CYS A 153 -22.00 13.73 -4.85
C CYS A 153 -22.52 14.49 -6.07
N ASN A 154 -22.46 15.82 -6.00
CA ASN A 154 -22.72 16.65 -7.17
C ASN A 154 -21.81 16.25 -8.34
N PRO A 155 -22.31 16.33 -9.61
CA PRO A 155 -21.52 15.95 -10.77
C PRO A 155 -20.21 16.75 -10.84
N GLY A 156 -19.09 16.04 -10.88
CA GLY A 156 -17.78 16.63 -11.18
C GLY A 156 -17.36 16.31 -12.61
N LYS A 157 -16.13 16.70 -13.00
CA LYS A 157 -15.56 16.42 -14.34
C LYS A 157 -15.60 14.94 -14.75
N TRP A 158 -15.68 14.03 -13.78
CA TRP A 158 -15.63 12.57 -13.95
C TRP A 158 -16.95 11.87 -13.61
N GLY A 159 -18.06 12.60 -13.62
CA GLY A 159 -19.38 12.08 -13.27
C GLY A 159 -19.70 12.17 -11.77
N SER A 160 -20.84 11.62 -11.38
CA SER A 160 -21.29 11.58 -9.98
C SER A 160 -20.68 10.37 -9.27
N LYS A 161 -20.09 10.58 -8.09
CA LYS A 161 -19.63 9.52 -7.20
C LYS A 161 -20.63 9.34 -6.07
N LYS A 162 -20.91 8.09 -5.65
CA LYS A 162 -21.72 7.85 -4.45
C LYS A 162 -21.00 8.40 -3.21
N LEU A 163 -21.71 9.11 -2.34
CA LEU A 163 -21.17 9.63 -1.09
C LEU A 163 -20.59 8.53 -0.22
N ALA A 164 -21.27 7.37 -0.13
CA ALA A 164 -20.76 6.20 0.59
C ALA A 164 -19.39 5.74 0.09
N SER A 165 -19.15 5.77 -1.23
CA SER A 165 -17.83 5.41 -1.78
C SER A 165 -16.76 6.41 -1.39
N ALA A 166 -17.08 7.69 -1.33
CA ALA A 166 -16.14 8.73 -0.93
C ALA A 166 -15.83 8.67 0.57
N ALA A 167 -16.86 8.46 1.40
CA ALA A 167 -16.72 8.29 2.85
C ALA A 167 -15.88 7.04 3.21
N MET A 168 -16.19 5.89 2.59
CA MET A 168 -15.41 4.66 2.80
C MET A 168 -13.96 4.80 2.33
N ASP A 169 -13.72 5.46 1.19
CA ASP A 169 -12.35 5.75 0.73
C ASP A 169 -11.61 6.64 1.74
N TYR A 170 -12.28 7.62 2.34
CA TYR A 170 -11.67 8.45 3.39
C TYR A 170 -11.28 7.61 4.60
N LEU A 171 -12.23 6.84 5.15
CA LEU A 171 -12.00 5.97 6.32
C LEU A 171 -10.91 4.92 6.06
N PHE A 172 -10.84 4.39 4.85
CA PHE A 172 -9.76 3.49 4.45
C PHE A 172 -8.39 4.19 4.41
N ASN A 173 -8.32 5.41 3.91
CA ASN A 173 -7.07 6.16 3.82
C ASN A 173 -6.50 6.52 5.19
N ILE A 174 -7.35 6.87 6.15
CA ILE A 174 -6.92 7.14 7.54
C ILE A 174 -6.66 5.85 8.34
N GLY A 175 -6.98 4.68 7.76
CA GLY A 175 -6.73 3.37 8.36
C GLY A 175 -7.81 2.89 9.34
N GLU A 176 -8.95 3.55 9.42
CA GLU A 176 -10.09 3.09 10.24
C GLU A 176 -10.78 1.88 9.63
N LEU A 177 -10.95 1.88 8.30
CA LEU A 177 -11.41 0.73 7.54
C LEU A 177 -10.25 0.04 6.83
N GLY A 178 -10.35 -1.27 6.69
CA GLY A 178 -9.49 -2.11 5.87
C GLY A 178 -10.28 -2.85 4.80
N ILE A 179 -9.58 -3.51 3.89
CA ILE A 179 -10.19 -4.32 2.84
C ILE A 179 -10.49 -5.72 3.39
N TYR A 180 -11.77 -6.04 3.56
CA TYR A 180 -12.22 -7.38 3.95
C TYR A 180 -12.02 -8.37 2.80
N SER A 181 -12.46 -7.99 1.58
CA SER A 181 -12.28 -8.78 0.36
C SER A 181 -12.42 -7.90 -0.88
N LYS A 182 -11.98 -8.43 -2.01
CA LYS A 182 -12.19 -7.82 -3.33
C LYS A 182 -12.77 -8.82 -4.29
N ASN A 183 -13.74 -8.36 -5.07
CA ASN A 183 -14.22 -9.07 -6.25
C ASN A 183 -14.01 -8.14 -7.46
N ASN A 184 -12.99 -8.43 -8.27
CA ASN A 184 -12.48 -7.53 -9.30
C ASN A 184 -12.14 -6.14 -8.74
N VAL A 185 -12.84 -5.10 -9.18
CA VAL A 185 -12.67 -3.72 -8.70
C VAL A 185 -13.52 -3.39 -7.47
N GLN A 186 -14.49 -4.23 -7.14
CA GLN A 186 -15.37 -4.02 -6.00
C GLN A 186 -14.66 -4.37 -4.70
N ARG A 187 -14.66 -3.44 -3.77
CA ARG A 187 -14.07 -3.57 -2.44
C ARG A 187 -15.17 -3.77 -1.41
N THR A 188 -14.96 -4.73 -0.53
CA THR A 188 -15.75 -4.90 0.70
C THR A 188 -14.87 -4.44 1.85
N TYR A 189 -15.40 -3.56 2.69
CA TYR A 189 -14.68 -2.96 3.80
C TYR A 189 -15.17 -3.52 5.13
N GLU A 190 -14.27 -3.56 6.10
CA GLU A 190 -14.57 -3.83 7.50
C GLU A 190 -13.66 -2.96 8.37
N PHE A 191 -13.98 -2.79 9.64
CA PHE A 191 -13.10 -2.11 10.58
C PHE A 191 -11.73 -2.78 10.65
N THR A 192 -10.69 -1.98 10.58
CA THR A 192 -9.31 -2.45 10.61
C THR A 192 -9.02 -3.27 11.87
N GLU A 193 -9.61 -2.91 13.00
CA GLU A 193 -9.49 -3.63 14.28
C GLU A 193 -9.99 -5.06 14.24
N LYS A 194 -10.91 -5.40 13.32
CA LYS A 194 -11.38 -6.77 13.12
C LYS A 194 -10.55 -7.55 12.09
N LEU A 195 -9.73 -6.86 11.32
CA LEU A 195 -8.93 -7.45 10.25
C LEU A 195 -7.48 -7.70 10.64
N LEU A 196 -6.93 -6.86 11.50
CA LEU A 196 -5.54 -6.93 11.92
C LEU A 196 -5.44 -7.53 13.32
N LYS A 197 -4.29 -8.12 13.62
CA LYS A 197 -4.01 -8.63 14.95
C LYS A 197 -3.92 -7.49 15.95
N LYS A 198 -4.47 -7.70 17.15
CA LYS A 198 -4.50 -6.72 18.21
C LYS A 198 -3.12 -6.20 18.56
N GLU A 199 -2.14 -7.09 18.64
CA GLU A 199 -0.75 -6.76 18.98
C GLU A 199 -0.15 -5.76 17.97
N ILE A 200 -0.50 -5.88 16.68
CA ILE A 200 -0.03 -4.97 15.61
C ILE A 200 -0.72 -3.60 15.68
N LEU A 201 -2.00 -3.60 16.07
CA LEU A 201 -2.77 -2.35 16.20
C LEU A 201 -2.34 -1.53 17.41
N GLU A 202 -2.01 -2.20 18.51
CA GLU A 202 -1.57 -1.58 19.76
C GLU A 202 -0.09 -1.19 19.75
N GLU A 203 0.66 -1.61 18.74
CA GLU A 203 2.07 -1.25 18.61
C GLU A 203 2.21 0.26 18.43
N SER A 204 3.07 0.86 19.24
CA SER A 204 3.37 2.29 19.17
C SER A 204 4.04 2.64 17.85
N ASP A 205 4.10 3.93 17.53
CA ASP A 205 4.95 4.42 16.44
C ASP A 205 6.41 4.00 16.70
N PRO A 206 7.04 3.21 15.81
CA PRO A 206 8.41 2.76 16.05
C PRO A 206 9.46 3.87 15.94
N PHE A 207 9.07 5.07 15.50
CA PHE A 207 9.97 6.18 15.26
C PHE A 207 9.83 7.29 16.31
N GLN A 208 10.96 7.80 16.78
CA GLN A 208 11.00 8.92 17.73
C GLN A 208 10.80 10.27 17.03
N SER A 209 11.20 10.36 15.75
CA SER A 209 11.15 11.59 14.97
C SER A 209 10.70 11.32 13.52
N ASP A 210 10.42 12.40 12.78
CA ASP A 210 10.15 12.30 11.32
C ASP A 210 11.42 11.91 10.57
N ASP A 211 12.61 12.33 11.03
CA ASP A 211 13.88 11.96 10.40
C ASP A 211 14.12 10.45 10.46
N GLU A 212 13.85 9.80 11.60
CA GLU A 212 13.94 8.34 11.70
C GLU A 212 12.96 7.63 10.78
N PHE A 213 11.74 8.16 10.65
CA PHE A 213 10.76 7.65 9.72
C PHE A 213 11.24 7.77 8.27
N TYR A 214 11.76 8.95 7.87
CA TYR A 214 12.28 9.16 6.52
C TYR A 214 13.51 8.31 6.24
N GLU A 215 14.43 8.17 7.19
CA GLU A 215 15.58 7.26 7.05
C GLU A 215 15.14 5.83 6.80
N TRP A 216 14.19 5.31 7.58
CA TRP A 216 13.61 3.99 7.37
C TRP A 216 12.96 3.88 6.00
N TYR A 217 12.17 4.88 5.62
CA TYR A 217 11.43 4.89 4.36
C TYR A 217 12.36 4.88 3.15
N VAL A 218 13.42 5.70 3.18
CA VAL A 218 14.49 5.74 2.15
C VAL A 218 15.18 4.39 2.05
N LYS A 219 15.64 3.82 3.18
CA LYS A 219 16.27 2.49 3.21
C LYS A 219 15.35 1.41 2.65
N ARG A 220 14.09 1.43 3.02
CA ARG A 220 13.08 0.49 2.51
C ARG A 220 12.90 0.63 1.00
N ARG A 221 12.87 1.85 0.47
CA ARG A 221 12.74 2.11 -0.97
C ARG A 221 13.96 1.68 -1.75
N ILE A 222 15.16 2.03 -1.31
CA ILE A 222 16.40 1.56 -1.93
C ILE A 222 16.46 0.03 -1.88
N GLY A 223 16.16 -0.57 -0.73
CA GLY A 223 16.12 -2.02 -0.54
C GLY A 223 15.15 -2.74 -1.47
N SER A 224 14.03 -2.10 -1.86
CA SER A 224 13.07 -2.72 -2.78
C SER A 224 13.59 -2.84 -4.22
N VAL A 225 14.38 -1.87 -4.69
CA VAL A 225 14.85 -1.78 -6.08
C VAL A 225 16.34 -2.03 -6.24
N GLY A 226 17.15 -1.87 -5.19
CA GLY A 226 18.60 -2.08 -5.17
C GLY A 226 19.41 -0.80 -5.35
N MET A 227 19.04 0.09 -6.25
CA MET A 227 19.62 1.41 -6.44
C MET A 227 18.54 2.40 -6.85
N LEU A 228 18.59 3.60 -6.29
CA LEU A 228 17.74 4.73 -6.66
C LEU A 228 18.62 5.95 -6.94
N TRP A 229 18.17 6.74 -7.89
CA TRP A 229 18.79 8.02 -8.21
C TRP A 229 18.24 9.09 -7.25
N ALA A 230 19.13 9.80 -6.55
CA ALA A 230 18.73 10.79 -5.55
C ALA A 230 17.80 11.91 -6.09
N CYS A 231 18.01 12.34 -7.32
CA CYS A 231 17.25 13.44 -7.94
C CYS A 231 15.99 13.01 -8.70
N ASN A 232 15.57 11.74 -8.62
CA ASN A 232 14.45 11.24 -9.41
C ASN A 232 13.21 11.04 -8.54
N GLY A 233 12.32 12.03 -8.50
CA GLY A 233 11.09 12.00 -7.71
C GLY A 233 10.16 10.82 -7.97
N GLY A 234 10.12 10.26 -9.18
CA GLY A 234 9.29 9.09 -9.52
C GLY A 234 9.68 7.84 -8.77
N GLY A 235 10.98 7.57 -8.59
CA GLY A 235 11.50 6.43 -7.82
C GLY A 235 11.17 6.53 -6.33
N TRP A 236 11.07 7.72 -5.79
CA TRP A 236 10.79 8.01 -4.39
C TRP A 236 9.30 8.02 -4.03
N LEU A 237 8.45 7.64 -4.97
CA LEU A 237 7.05 7.41 -4.72
C LEU A 237 6.23 8.64 -4.28
N GLY A 238 6.59 9.84 -4.75
CA GLY A 238 5.81 11.06 -4.52
C GLY A 238 5.99 11.68 -3.13
N HIS A 239 6.86 11.14 -2.28
CA HIS A 239 7.41 11.90 -1.17
C HIS A 239 8.51 12.79 -1.71
N PHE A 240 8.39 14.09 -1.48
CA PHE A 240 9.47 15.03 -1.74
C PHE A 240 10.53 14.80 -0.66
N ILE A 241 11.49 13.95 -0.97
CA ILE A 241 12.71 13.85 -0.21
C ILE A 241 13.61 14.91 -0.82
N SER A 242 13.95 15.92 -0.03
CA SER A 242 14.90 16.95 -0.47
C SER A 242 16.30 16.35 -0.56
N ASP A 243 17.19 16.97 -1.34
CA ASP A 243 18.60 16.54 -1.43
C ASP A 243 19.30 16.58 -0.05
N SER A 244 18.74 17.29 0.93
CA SER A 244 19.22 17.32 2.31
C SER A 244 18.78 16.11 3.14
N ASP A 245 17.79 15.31 2.69
CA ASP A 245 17.22 14.18 3.44
C ASP A 245 17.81 12.84 2.97
N ILE A 246 18.73 12.85 1.98
CA ILE A 246 19.43 11.71 1.41
C ILE A 246 20.90 11.71 1.80
#